data_146997776385ddcf7890b4ce96ea5755
#
_entry.id   146997776385ddcf7890b4ce96ea5755
#
_cell.length_a   1.000
_cell.length_b   1.000
_cell.length_c   1.000
_cell.angle_alpha   90.00
_cell.angle_beta   90.00
_cell.angle_gamma   90.00
#
_symmetry.space_group_name_H-M   'P 1'
#
loop_
_entity.id
_entity.type
_entity.pdbx_description
1 polymer ?
#
loop_
_entity_poly.entity_id
_entity_poly.type
_entity_poly.pdbx_seq_one_letter_code
_entity_poly.pdbx_strand_id
1 'polypeptide(L)'
;MSPAEMNSVVNSVFIAPEAGDVIKGSGGLRKARVALAGRGKSGGARVIYWYRNEGFPVVLLWAFSKNETENITKSQLAILVKYSETLQRDFRRRK
;
A
#
# COMPACT_ATOMS: atom_id res chain seq x y z
N MET A 1 14.71 1.39 -0.36
CA MET A 1 14.37 2.57 -1.21
C MET A 1 14.96 3.84 -0.63
N SER A 2 15.38 4.75 -1.46
CA SER A 2 15.83 6.06 -1.03
C SER A 2 14.66 6.92 -0.55
N PRO A 3 14.91 8.01 0.21
CA PRO A 3 13.83 8.92 0.60
C PRO A 3 13.09 9.51 -0.59
N ALA A 4 13.79 9.83 -1.68
CA ALA A 4 13.15 10.35 -2.89
C ALA A 4 12.22 9.31 -3.53
N GLU A 5 12.64 8.06 -3.57
CA GLU A 5 11.83 6.96 -4.08
C GLU A 5 10.60 6.73 -3.21
N MET A 6 10.75 6.80 -1.89
CA MET A 6 9.63 6.66 -0.98
C MET A 6 8.62 7.80 -1.16
N ASN A 7 9.09 9.02 -1.36
CA ASN A 7 8.20 10.16 -1.65
C ASN A 7 7.41 9.93 -2.94
N SER A 8 8.03 9.36 -3.97
CA SER A 8 7.34 9.03 -5.22
C SER A 8 6.23 8.01 -4.99
N VAL A 9 6.49 7.01 -4.16
CA VAL A 9 5.49 6.00 -3.81
C VAL A 9 4.30 6.63 -3.09
N VAL A 10 4.58 7.45 -2.07
CA VAL A 10 3.54 8.13 -1.29
C VAL A 10 2.68 9.01 -2.19
N ASN A 11 3.31 9.82 -3.04
CA ASN A 11 2.60 10.73 -3.93
C ASN A 11 1.71 9.96 -4.92
N SER A 12 2.22 8.87 -5.48
CA SER A 12 1.46 8.06 -6.43
C SER A 12 0.19 7.50 -5.80
N VAL A 13 0.28 7.03 -4.56
CA VAL A 13 -0.87 6.47 -3.86
C VAL A 13 -1.90 7.56 -3.53
N PHE A 14 -1.43 8.72 -3.06
CA PHE A 14 -2.35 9.81 -2.68
C PHE A 14 -3.03 10.47 -3.87
N ILE A 15 -2.39 10.46 -5.03
CA ILE A 15 -2.99 11.04 -6.24
C ILE A 15 -4.15 10.18 -6.73
N ALA A 16 -4.02 8.86 -6.69
CA ALA A 16 -5.04 7.95 -7.20
C ALA A 16 -5.17 6.72 -6.29
N PRO A 17 -5.75 6.86 -5.09
CA PRO A 17 -5.82 5.74 -4.16
C PRO A 17 -6.70 4.58 -4.63
N GLU A 18 -7.64 4.84 -5.53
CA GLU A 18 -8.48 3.79 -6.10
C GLU A 18 -7.82 3.02 -7.23
N ALA A 19 -6.64 3.43 -7.69
CA ALA A 19 -5.97 2.79 -8.81
C ALA A 19 -5.38 1.42 -8.48
N GLY A 20 -5.08 1.16 -7.22
CA GLY A 20 -4.54 -0.14 -6.81
C GLY A 20 -5.60 -1.24 -6.85
N ASP A 21 -5.15 -2.47 -7.10
CA ASP A 21 -6.05 -3.62 -7.13
C ASP A 21 -6.39 -4.08 -5.72
N VAL A 22 -7.67 -4.29 -5.46
CA VAL A 22 -8.10 -4.82 -4.16
C VAL A 22 -7.61 -6.24 -4.00
N ILE A 23 -6.97 -6.52 -2.88
CA ILE A 23 -6.51 -7.86 -2.54
C ILE A 23 -7.70 -8.64 -1.99
N LYS A 24 -8.04 -9.72 -2.65
CA LYS A 24 -9.20 -10.54 -2.28
C LYS A 24 -9.06 -11.08 -0.86
N GLY A 25 -10.13 -10.96 -0.08
CA GLY A 25 -10.16 -11.46 1.29
C GLY A 25 -9.38 -10.63 2.29
N SER A 26 -8.94 -9.44 1.93
CA SER A 26 -8.09 -8.60 2.79
C SER A 26 -8.84 -7.53 3.59
N GLY A 27 -10.14 -7.38 3.32
CA GLY A 27 -10.90 -6.33 4.01
C GLY A 27 -10.63 -4.92 3.50
N GLY A 28 -10.19 -4.79 2.26
CA GLY A 28 -10.00 -3.48 1.63
C GLY A 28 -8.56 -3.08 1.40
N LEU A 29 -7.61 -3.97 1.61
CA LEU A 29 -6.22 -3.69 1.23
C LEU A 29 -6.07 -3.67 -0.27
N ARG A 30 -5.23 -2.77 -0.76
CA ARG A 30 -4.93 -2.62 -2.18
C ARG A 30 -3.44 -2.79 -2.43
N LYS A 31 -3.13 -3.27 -3.62
CA LYS A 31 -1.75 -3.45 -4.08
C LYS A 31 -1.55 -2.66 -5.36
N ALA A 32 -0.50 -1.87 -5.43
CA ALA A 32 -0.19 -1.06 -6.59
C ALA A 32 1.28 -1.16 -6.97
N ARG A 33 1.56 -0.93 -8.24
CA ARG A 33 2.91 -0.75 -8.75
C ARG A 33 3.20 0.73 -8.88
N VAL A 34 4.42 1.11 -8.50
CA VAL A 34 4.88 2.47 -8.68
C VAL A 34 6.20 2.43 -9.45
N ALA A 35 6.26 3.12 -10.58
CA ALA A 35 7.49 3.24 -11.33
C ALA A 35 8.46 4.12 -10.57
N LEU A 36 9.73 3.69 -10.49
CA LEU A 36 10.79 4.47 -9.85
C LEU A 36 11.74 4.97 -10.93
N ALA A 37 12.08 6.25 -10.83
CA ALA A 37 12.98 6.89 -11.80
C ALA A 37 14.32 6.17 -11.86
N GLY A 38 14.80 5.92 -13.07
CA GLY A 38 16.10 5.30 -13.31
C GLY A 38 16.15 3.80 -13.14
N ARG A 39 15.05 3.15 -12.75
CA ARG A 39 15.05 1.70 -12.54
C ARG A 39 14.41 0.87 -13.65
N GLY A 40 13.79 1.51 -14.63
CA GLY A 40 13.10 0.80 -15.70
C GLY A 40 11.83 0.09 -15.23
N LYS A 41 11.22 -0.67 -16.14
CA LYS A 41 9.93 -1.32 -15.88
C LYS A 41 9.99 -2.41 -14.80
N SER A 42 11.11 -3.12 -14.70
CA SER A 42 11.26 -4.22 -13.77
C SER A 42 11.75 -3.80 -12.40
N GLY A 43 12.21 -2.55 -12.26
CA GLY A 43 12.79 -2.05 -11.02
C GLY A 43 11.88 -1.16 -10.21
N GLY A 44 10.57 -1.21 -10.44
CA GLY A 44 9.62 -0.40 -9.71
C GLY A 44 9.41 -0.87 -8.28
N ALA A 45 8.59 -0.13 -7.55
CA ALA A 45 8.18 -0.48 -6.19
C ALA A 45 6.79 -1.10 -6.20
N ARG A 46 6.54 -1.88 -5.19
CA ARG A 46 5.20 -2.38 -4.85
C ARG A 46 4.78 -1.77 -3.55
N VAL A 47 3.51 -1.39 -3.44
CA VAL A 47 2.97 -0.80 -2.22
C VAL A 47 1.67 -1.48 -1.86
N ILE A 48 1.49 -1.71 -0.57
CA ILE A 48 0.25 -2.22 -0.03
C ILE A 48 -0.30 -1.16 0.91
N TYR A 49 -1.55 -0.77 0.67
CA TYR A 49 -2.19 0.30 1.41
C TYR A 49 -3.66 -0.02 1.62
N TRP A 50 -4.25 0.64 2.59
CA TRP A 50 -5.68 0.56 2.84
C TRP A 50 -6.33 1.85 2.36
N TYR A 51 -7.42 1.70 1.62
CA TYR A 51 -8.24 2.81 1.17
C TYR A 51 -9.68 2.35 1.05
N ARG A 52 -10.60 3.08 1.61
CA ARG A 52 -12.01 2.76 1.54
C ARG A 52 -12.78 3.76 0.68
N ASN A 53 -12.68 5.04 1.02
CA ASN A 53 -13.33 6.12 0.30
C ASN A 53 -12.80 7.45 0.80
N GLU A 54 -13.30 8.56 0.26
CA GLU A 54 -12.82 9.90 0.60
C GLU A 54 -13.00 10.29 2.06
N GLY A 55 -13.92 9.65 2.77
CA GLY A 55 -14.14 9.93 4.19
C GLY A 55 -13.12 9.31 5.13
N PHE A 56 -12.17 8.55 4.60
CA PHE A 56 -11.13 7.88 5.39
C PHE A 56 -9.77 8.19 4.82
N PRO A 57 -8.73 8.24 5.66
CA PRO A 57 -7.38 8.45 5.15
C PRO A 57 -6.89 7.27 4.36
N VAL A 58 -5.93 7.51 3.49
CA VAL A 58 -5.16 6.46 2.84
C VAL A 58 -4.05 6.06 3.79
N VAL A 59 -3.94 4.78 4.10
CA VAL A 59 -2.94 4.29 5.04
C VAL A 59 -1.98 3.37 4.30
N LEU A 60 -0.73 3.82 4.17
CA LEU A 60 0.35 3.00 3.61
C LEU A 60 0.81 2.01 4.67
N LEU A 61 0.81 0.73 4.31
CA LEU A 61 1.16 -0.32 5.25
C LEU A 61 2.52 -0.93 4.95
N TRP A 62 2.85 -1.09 3.68
CA TRP A 62 4.13 -1.69 3.31
C TRP A 62 4.51 -1.24 1.91
N ALA A 63 5.78 -0.92 1.73
CA ALA A 63 6.35 -0.63 0.42
C ALA A 63 7.68 -1.35 0.29
N PHE A 64 7.91 -1.96 -0.86
CA PHE A 64 9.15 -2.68 -1.13
C PHE A 64 9.52 -2.57 -2.60
N SER A 65 10.82 -2.59 -2.87
CA SER A 65 11.28 -2.65 -4.25
C SER A 65 11.22 -4.09 -4.75
N LYS A 66 11.04 -4.27 -6.05
CA LYS A 66 10.99 -5.59 -6.65
C LYS A 66 12.30 -6.36 -6.45
N ASN A 67 13.42 -5.64 -6.29
CA ASN A 67 14.70 -6.27 -6.04
C ASN A 67 14.87 -6.83 -4.63
N GLU A 68 14.08 -6.33 -3.68
CA GLU A 68 14.11 -6.80 -2.29
C GLU A 68 13.25 -8.03 -2.09
N THR A 69 12.07 -8.04 -2.72
CA THR A 69 11.16 -9.17 -2.66
C THR A 69 10.19 -9.10 -3.84
N GLU A 70 9.78 -10.25 -4.35
CA GLU A 70 8.86 -10.28 -5.47
C GLU A 70 7.40 -10.11 -5.06
N ASN A 71 7.05 -10.61 -3.89
CA ASN A 71 5.66 -10.59 -3.47
C ASN A 71 5.57 -10.72 -1.96
N ILE A 72 4.40 -10.32 -1.43
CA ILE A 72 4.11 -10.50 -0.01
C ILE A 72 3.66 -11.93 0.24
N THR A 73 4.11 -12.51 1.35
CA THR A 73 3.68 -13.86 1.75
C THR A 73 2.30 -13.82 2.39
N LYS A 74 1.65 -14.97 2.47
CA LYS A 74 0.34 -15.06 3.13
C LYS A 74 0.42 -14.67 4.60
N SER A 75 1.49 -15.05 5.28
CA SER A 75 1.71 -14.68 6.69
C SER A 75 1.86 -13.18 6.87
N GLN A 76 2.64 -12.55 5.99
CA GLN A 76 2.81 -11.10 6.02
C GLN A 76 1.51 -10.38 5.73
N LEU A 77 0.76 -10.85 4.74
CA LEU A 77 -0.54 -10.28 4.40
C LEU A 77 -1.51 -10.38 5.59
N ALA A 78 -1.53 -11.50 6.28
CA ALA A 78 -2.40 -11.68 7.44
C ALA A 78 -2.09 -10.67 8.55
N ILE A 79 -0.81 -10.36 8.76
CA ILE A 79 -0.39 -9.33 9.72
C ILE A 79 -0.92 -7.97 9.31
N LEU A 80 -0.80 -7.63 8.03
CA LEU A 80 -1.28 -6.33 7.52
C LEU A 80 -2.80 -6.22 7.61
N VAL A 81 -3.52 -7.30 7.33
CA VAL A 81 -4.98 -7.33 7.46
C VAL A 81 -5.39 -7.04 8.90
N LYS A 82 -4.77 -7.72 9.86
CA LYS A 82 -5.05 -7.48 11.28
C LYS A 82 -4.78 -6.04 11.68
N TYR A 83 -3.66 -5.51 11.24
CA TYR A 83 -3.29 -4.13 11.55
C TYR A 83 -4.30 -3.15 10.96
N SER A 84 -4.73 -3.37 9.73
CA SER A 84 -5.71 -2.51 9.08
C SER A 84 -7.07 -2.55 9.78
N GLU A 85 -7.48 -3.70 10.28
CA GLU A 85 -8.72 -3.82 11.05
C GLU A 85 -8.68 -2.99 12.33
N THR A 86 -7.54 -3.00 13.01
CA THR A 86 -7.33 -2.18 14.20
C THR A 86 -7.43 -0.69 13.87
N LEU A 87 -6.78 -0.26 12.80
CA LEU A 87 -6.84 1.13 12.36
C LEU A 87 -8.26 1.55 12.01
N GLN A 88 -9.01 0.71 11.30
CA GLN A 88 -10.40 1.00 10.94
C GLN A 88 -11.27 1.17 12.17
N ARG A 89 -11.08 0.33 13.17
CA ARG A 89 -11.80 0.43 14.43
C ARG A 89 -11.54 1.74 15.15
N ASP A 90 -10.27 2.13 15.21
CA ASP A 90 -9.87 3.38 15.85
C ASP A 90 -10.47 4.59 15.13
N PHE A 91 -10.49 4.57 13.80
CA PHE A 91 -11.10 5.64 13.03
C PHE A 91 -12.59 5.77 13.29
N ARG A 92 -13.28 4.65 13.39
CA ARG A 92 -14.73 4.67 13.68
C ARG A 92 -15.04 5.25 15.05
N ARG A 93 -14.17 5.00 16.03
CA ARG A 93 -14.36 5.52 17.38
C ARG A 93 -14.17 7.03 17.47
N ARG A 94 -13.34 7.59 16.60
CA ARG A 94 -13.06 9.04 16.63
C ARG A 94 -14.14 9.88 15.98
N LYS A 95 -15.05 9.25 15.31
CA LYS A 95 -16.23 9.90 14.76
C LYS A 95 -17.39 9.79 15.72
#